data_097df43be34bdfa62845d1f56498d63b
#
_entry.id   097df43be34bdfa62845d1f56498d63b
#
_cell.length_a   1.000
_cell.length_b   1.000
_cell.length_c   1.000
_cell.angle_alpha   90.00
_cell.angle_beta   90.00
_cell.angle_gamma   90.00
#
_symmetry.space_group_name_H-M   'P 1'
#
loop_
_entity.id
_entity.type
_entity.pdbx_description
1 polymer ?
#
loop_
_entity_poly.entity_id
_entity_poly.type
_entity_poly.pdbx_seq_one_letter_code
_entity_poly.pdbx_strand_id
1 'polypeptide(L)'
;MKKTLYLKFVLAYFIFGIFGFVIITTFVPNMTTEHLIREKAESLYCEATLIANTYASGLYSNDTNLETVKGQLDALAVYLNSTIRIINPSGRLVLDTNAPLNVDDVVIIEGFDPTVTRGSYYTIGSFFGAFDTDVLSVIAPITSDYKVKGYVVIHSDMIDIYESAASLLNISYITLIILFLLSLIILIFFTEMVYVPLKKITRATEQYASGNMHYELQIDSEDEIGYLAACLSYMASEIARSEEDQKKFVANVSHDFRSPLTSIRGYLEAMLDNTIPPQLHEKYLQIVLNETDRLTKLTNSLLTLNNLNTRGMMLDRTDFDINQVIRSTAASFEGPCRSKMLSIELILTGDILYVNADMDKIQQVLYNLLDNAIKFSHHNSVIKVETAEKRSKVFVSVKDTGIGIPRDAQKLIWDRFYKSDLSRGKDKKGTGLGLSIVKEIITAHNEHINVISTEGEGSEFIFSLQKSAKNNDED
;
A
#
# COMPACT_ATOMS: atom_id res chain seq x y z
N MET A 1 -16.64 0.61 23.64
CA MET A 1 -15.25 1.03 23.28
C MET A 1 -14.89 0.44 21.93
N LYS A 2 -14.64 1.26 20.90
CA LYS A 2 -14.10 0.77 19.62
C LYS A 2 -12.73 0.16 19.91
N LYS A 3 -12.55 -1.15 19.64
CA LYS A 3 -11.25 -1.84 19.78
C LYS A 3 -10.31 -1.25 18.74
N THR A 4 -9.52 -0.27 19.10
CA THR A 4 -8.54 0.35 18.22
C THR A 4 -7.44 -0.67 17.88
N LEU A 5 -6.85 -0.57 16.69
CA LEU A 5 -5.72 -1.41 16.28
C LEU A 5 -4.61 -1.40 17.34
N TYR A 6 -4.34 -0.22 17.91
CA TYR A 6 -3.37 -0.03 18.99
C TYR A 6 -3.67 -0.90 20.21
N LEU A 7 -4.91 -0.90 20.70
CA LEU A 7 -5.28 -1.71 21.86
C LEU A 7 -5.11 -3.22 21.60
N LYS A 8 -5.42 -3.68 20.38
CA LYS A 8 -5.21 -5.09 20.00
C LYS A 8 -3.73 -5.45 20.01
N PHE A 9 -2.88 -4.56 19.49
CA PHE A 9 -1.43 -4.78 19.44
C PHE A 9 -0.82 -4.77 20.84
N VAL A 10 -1.17 -3.80 21.69
CA VAL A 10 -0.73 -3.73 23.09
C VAL A 10 -1.19 -4.97 23.86
N LEU A 11 -2.45 -5.42 23.67
CA LEU A 11 -2.94 -6.63 24.32
C LEU A 11 -2.16 -7.88 23.89
N ALA A 12 -1.89 -8.02 22.59
CA ALA A 12 -1.08 -9.13 22.08
C ALA A 12 0.34 -9.12 22.65
N TYR A 13 0.95 -7.94 22.77
CA TYR A 13 2.26 -7.76 23.41
C TYR A 13 2.26 -8.23 24.88
N PHE A 14 1.29 -7.83 25.68
CA PHE A 14 1.17 -8.28 27.07
C PHE A 14 0.91 -9.78 27.20
N ILE A 15 0.06 -10.35 26.34
CA ILE A 15 -0.19 -11.80 26.31
C ILE A 15 1.11 -12.56 26.03
N PHE A 16 1.89 -12.09 25.04
CA PHE A 16 3.21 -12.70 24.73
C PHE A 16 4.17 -12.64 25.92
N GLY A 17 4.25 -11.49 26.62
CA GLY A 17 5.08 -11.35 27.82
C GLY A 17 4.66 -12.28 28.97
N ILE A 18 3.35 -12.37 29.25
CA ILE A 18 2.80 -13.26 30.28
C ILE A 18 3.09 -14.72 29.91
N PHE A 19 2.90 -15.11 28.65
CA PHE A 19 3.15 -16.46 28.19
C PHE A 19 4.62 -16.86 28.32
N GLY A 20 5.54 -15.96 27.95
CA GLY A 20 6.98 -16.16 28.15
C GLY A 20 7.34 -16.30 29.64
N PHE A 21 6.76 -15.48 30.50
CA PHE A 21 6.96 -15.58 31.95
C PHE A 21 6.47 -16.92 32.51
N VAL A 22 5.27 -17.36 32.11
CA VAL A 22 4.72 -18.65 32.56
C VAL A 22 5.62 -19.82 32.11
N ILE A 23 6.11 -19.81 30.87
CA ILE A 23 7.02 -20.86 30.39
C ILE A 23 8.29 -20.91 31.23
N ILE A 24 8.95 -19.77 31.46
CA ILE A 24 10.22 -19.73 32.21
C ILE A 24 10.03 -20.10 33.67
N THR A 25 8.90 -19.75 34.30
CA THR A 25 8.66 -20.05 35.72
C THR A 25 8.16 -21.46 35.98
N THR A 26 7.56 -22.15 35.00
CA THR A 26 6.94 -23.48 35.21
C THR A 26 7.69 -24.60 34.50
N PHE A 27 8.08 -24.43 33.25
CA PHE A 27 8.67 -25.49 32.44
C PHE A 27 10.20 -25.53 32.53
N VAL A 28 10.86 -24.37 32.46
CA VAL A 28 12.33 -24.34 32.43
C VAL A 28 12.94 -24.89 33.70
N PRO A 29 12.47 -24.64 34.93
CA PRO A 29 13.03 -25.17 36.14
C PRO A 29 13.06 -26.72 36.15
N ASN A 30 11.89 -27.31 35.84
CA ASN A 30 11.78 -28.77 35.86
C ASN A 30 12.70 -29.43 34.81
N MET A 31 12.70 -28.88 33.57
CA MET A 31 13.56 -29.42 32.52
C MET A 31 15.05 -29.25 32.82
N THR A 32 15.45 -28.11 33.39
CA THR A 32 16.84 -27.83 33.72
C THR A 32 17.32 -28.77 34.84
N THR A 33 16.53 -28.91 35.90
CA THR A 33 16.87 -29.79 37.02
C THR A 33 16.95 -31.25 36.57
N GLU A 34 15.97 -31.72 35.80
CA GLU A 34 15.99 -33.11 35.29
C GLU A 34 17.17 -33.37 34.36
N HIS A 35 17.51 -32.40 33.51
CA HIS A 35 18.69 -32.50 32.64
C HIS A 35 20.00 -32.59 33.43
N LEU A 36 20.18 -31.70 34.43
CA LEU A 36 21.38 -31.71 35.27
C LEU A 36 21.51 -32.98 36.10
N ILE A 37 20.40 -33.50 36.65
CA ILE A 37 20.39 -34.79 37.35
C ILE A 37 20.87 -35.90 36.42
N ARG A 38 20.34 -35.99 35.19
CA ARG A 38 20.69 -37.02 34.24
C ARG A 38 22.16 -36.92 33.81
N GLU A 39 22.62 -35.72 33.49
CA GLU A 39 24.01 -35.47 33.10
C GLU A 39 24.99 -35.84 34.21
N LYS A 40 24.71 -35.41 35.46
CA LYS A 40 25.52 -35.75 36.63
C LYS A 40 25.50 -37.26 36.90
N ALA A 41 24.34 -37.92 36.82
CA ALA A 41 24.19 -39.36 37.01
C ALA A 41 24.98 -40.16 35.97
N GLU A 42 24.94 -39.77 34.70
CA GLU A 42 25.70 -40.43 33.61
C GLU A 42 27.20 -40.28 33.82
N SER A 43 27.67 -39.08 34.18
CA SER A 43 29.06 -38.83 34.49
C SER A 43 29.54 -39.68 35.67
N LEU A 44 28.78 -39.67 36.78
CA LEU A 44 29.13 -40.49 37.98
C LEU A 44 29.06 -42.01 37.69
N TYR A 45 28.15 -42.46 36.81
CA TYR A 45 28.09 -43.89 36.42
C TYR A 45 29.31 -44.33 35.63
N CYS A 46 29.81 -43.50 34.73
CA CYS A 46 31.05 -43.75 34.02
C CYS A 46 32.21 -43.88 35.02
N GLU A 47 32.31 -42.98 35.98
CA GLU A 47 33.35 -43.04 37.02
C GLU A 47 33.21 -44.27 37.96
N ALA A 48 31.97 -44.56 38.39
CA ALA A 48 31.69 -45.74 39.23
C ALA A 48 32.07 -47.02 38.51
N THR A 49 31.83 -47.12 37.20
CA THR A 49 32.21 -48.27 36.38
C THR A 49 33.75 -48.40 36.22
N LEU A 50 34.40 -47.22 36.03
CA LEU A 50 35.89 -47.19 35.99
C LEU A 50 36.49 -47.65 37.33
N ILE A 51 36.00 -47.16 38.45
CA ILE A 51 36.40 -47.54 39.80
C ILE A 51 36.14 -49.02 40.01
N ALA A 52 34.97 -49.54 39.63
CA ALA A 52 34.64 -50.95 39.78
C ALA A 52 35.63 -51.90 39.03
N ASN A 53 36.00 -51.50 37.82
CA ASN A 53 36.86 -52.34 36.98
C ASN A 53 38.35 -52.17 37.28
N THR A 54 38.80 -50.97 37.71
CA THR A 54 40.26 -50.70 37.87
C THR A 54 40.72 -50.88 39.30
N TYR A 55 40.01 -50.32 40.26
CA TYR A 55 40.50 -50.30 41.66
C TYR A 55 39.81 -51.33 42.52
N ALA A 56 38.51 -51.51 42.41
CA ALA A 56 37.77 -52.39 43.32
C ALA A 56 37.83 -53.86 42.98
N SER A 57 38.12 -54.25 41.73
CA SER A 57 38.34 -55.66 41.35
C SER A 57 39.52 -56.22 42.00
N GLY A 58 40.62 -55.46 42.21
CA GLY A 58 41.85 -55.88 42.91
C GLY A 58 41.64 -56.17 44.39
N LEU A 59 40.68 -55.60 45.09
CA LEU A 59 40.34 -55.88 46.47
C LEU A 59 39.81 -57.28 46.71
N TYR A 60 39.22 -57.90 45.70
CA TYR A 60 38.69 -59.27 45.78
C TYR A 60 39.59 -60.34 45.19
N SER A 61 40.74 -59.92 44.60
CA SER A 61 41.76 -60.85 44.07
C SER A 61 42.98 -61.00 44.96
N ASN A 62 43.03 -60.48 46.17
CA ASN A 62 44.19 -60.49 47.15
C ASN A 62 45.42 -59.69 46.64
N ASP A 63 45.36 -58.92 45.61
CA ASP A 63 46.50 -58.26 44.99
C ASP A 63 46.73 -56.81 45.47
N THR A 64 45.78 -56.20 46.23
CA THR A 64 45.85 -54.77 46.60
C THR A 64 45.51 -54.56 48.07
N ASN A 65 46.27 -53.67 48.77
CA ASN A 65 46.02 -53.30 50.17
C ASN A 65 44.83 -52.28 50.22
N LEU A 66 43.92 -52.50 51.14
CA LEU A 66 42.73 -51.70 51.35
C LEU A 66 43.06 -50.22 51.62
N GLU A 67 44.14 -49.87 52.30
CA GLU A 67 44.64 -48.52 52.52
C GLU A 67 45.01 -47.78 51.22
N THR A 68 45.66 -48.49 50.30
CA THR A 68 46.06 -47.92 49.00
C THR A 68 44.84 -47.56 48.16
N VAL A 69 43.83 -48.44 48.09
CA VAL A 69 42.60 -48.23 47.36
C VAL A 69 41.79 -47.06 47.99
N LYS A 70 41.77 -47.02 49.34
CA LYS A 70 41.08 -45.89 50.03
C LYS A 70 41.75 -44.58 49.70
N GLY A 71 43.04 -44.43 49.73
CA GLY A 71 43.74 -43.18 49.41
C GLY A 71 43.47 -42.70 47.97
N GLN A 72 43.36 -43.65 47.03
CA GLN A 72 43.00 -43.35 45.65
C GLN A 72 41.51 -42.89 45.51
N LEU A 73 40.59 -43.57 46.21
CA LEU A 73 39.20 -43.25 46.20
C LEU A 73 38.88 -41.90 46.96
N ASP A 74 39.62 -41.63 48.05
CA ASP A 74 39.51 -40.36 48.77
C ASP A 74 39.89 -39.18 47.85
N ALA A 75 40.96 -39.32 47.06
CA ALA A 75 41.37 -38.32 46.11
C ALA A 75 40.30 -38.11 44.98
N LEU A 76 39.70 -39.19 44.50
CA LEU A 76 38.65 -39.17 43.51
C LEU A 76 37.37 -38.59 44.12
N ALA A 77 37.03 -38.94 45.34
CA ALA A 77 35.86 -38.39 46.03
C ALA A 77 35.90 -36.84 46.17
N VAL A 78 37.09 -36.32 46.53
CA VAL A 78 37.31 -34.85 46.56
C VAL A 78 37.21 -34.24 45.18
N TYR A 79 37.80 -34.87 44.14
CA TYR A 79 37.71 -34.37 42.77
C TYR A 79 36.27 -34.35 42.23
N LEU A 80 35.50 -35.41 42.52
CA LEU A 80 34.11 -35.54 42.09
C LEU A 80 33.12 -34.74 42.94
N ASN A 81 33.59 -34.20 44.06
CA ASN A 81 32.73 -33.61 45.10
C ASN A 81 31.60 -34.59 45.50
N SER A 82 31.96 -35.82 45.80
CA SER A 82 31.02 -36.92 45.98
C SER A 82 31.55 -37.93 46.99
N THR A 83 30.66 -38.65 47.65
CA THR A 83 31.03 -39.73 48.56
C THR A 83 31.08 -41.05 47.79
N ILE A 84 32.19 -41.78 47.87
CA ILE A 84 32.35 -43.08 47.22
C ILE A 84 32.31 -44.20 48.30
N ARG A 85 31.39 -45.15 48.08
CA ARG A 85 31.25 -46.36 48.96
C ARG A 85 31.43 -47.61 48.16
N ILE A 86 32.11 -48.61 48.78
CA ILE A 86 32.14 -49.98 48.28
C ILE A 86 31.28 -50.80 49.22
N ILE A 87 30.27 -51.51 48.68
CA ILE A 87 29.27 -52.26 49.42
C ILE A 87 29.26 -53.69 48.88
N ASN A 88 29.29 -54.71 49.77
CA ASN A 88 29.18 -56.11 49.36
C ASN A 88 27.69 -56.47 49.04
N PRO A 89 27.41 -57.65 48.43
CA PRO A 89 26.03 -58.01 48.07
C PRO A 89 25.07 -58.18 49.27
N SER A 90 25.56 -58.30 50.48
CA SER A 90 24.76 -58.38 51.74
C SER A 90 24.55 -57.04 52.39
N GLY A 91 24.91 -55.90 51.74
CA GLY A 91 24.73 -54.56 52.30
C GLY A 91 25.84 -54.14 53.29
N ARG A 92 26.86 -54.93 53.55
CA ARG A 92 27.98 -54.55 54.41
C ARG A 92 28.87 -53.53 53.70
N LEU A 93 29.16 -52.43 54.34
CA LEU A 93 30.07 -51.38 53.89
C LEU A 93 31.52 -51.88 54.00
N VAL A 94 32.22 -51.95 52.87
CA VAL A 94 33.63 -52.39 52.79
C VAL A 94 34.52 -51.15 52.87
N LEU A 95 34.17 -50.07 52.26
CA LEU A 95 34.92 -48.83 52.23
C LEU A 95 33.96 -47.62 52.15
N ASP A 96 34.27 -46.56 52.87
CA ASP A 96 33.58 -45.24 52.80
C ASP A 96 34.65 -44.13 52.79
N THR A 97 34.56 -43.21 51.79
CA THR A 97 35.54 -42.13 51.71
C THR A 97 35.28 -41.06 52.78
N ASN A 98 34.09 -41.03 53.39
CA ASN A 98 33.71 -40.06 54.48
C ASN A 98 34.04 -40.59 55.86
N ALA A 99 34.45 -41.87 56.02
CA ALA A 99 34.76 -42.45 57.32
C ALA A 99 36.24 -43.03 57.39
N PRO A 100 36.93 -43.00 58.53
CA PRO A 100 38.23 -43.65 58.66
C PRO A 100 38.09 -45.16 58.48
N LEU A 101 39.17 -45.82 58.02
CA LEU A 101 39.23 -47.28 57.93
C LEU A 101 39.17 -47.82 59.37
N ASN A 102 38.08 -48.41 59.77
CA ASN A 102 37.94 -49.11 61.00
C ASN A 102 37.50 -50.53 60.72
N VAL A 103 38.49 -51.51 60.83
CA VAL A 103 38.28 -52.91 60.42
C VAL A 103 37.33 -53.62 61.39
N ASP A 104 37.19 -53.10 62.63
CA ASP A 104 36.40 -53.69 63.71
C ASP A 104 34.93 -53.26 63.71
N ASP A 105 34.56 -52.11 63.06
CA ASP A 105 33.18 -51.62 63.01
C ASP A 105 32.47 -52.10 61.72
N VAL A 106 31.61 -53.11 61.89
CA VAL A 106 30.81 -53.63 60.79
C VAL A 106 29.57 -52.74 60.60
N VAL A 107 29.65 -51.83 59.63
CA VAL A 107 28.48 -51.04 59.25
C VAL A 107 27.67 -51.76 58.14
N ILE A 108 26.40 -52.03 58.42
CA ILE A 108 25.46 -52.65 57.44
C ILE A 108 24.40 -51.64 57.08
N ILE A 109 24.19 -51.44 55.77
CA ILE A 109 23.10 -50.62 55.27
C ILE A 109 21.84 -51.49 55.22
N GLU A 110 20.92 -51.22 56.18
CA GLU A 110 19.68 -51.99 56.35
C GLU A 110 18.80 -51.84 55.09
N GLY A 111 18.30 -52.98 54.58
CA GLY A 111 17.44 -52.99 53.42
C GLY A 111 18.13 -52.73 52.04
N PHE A 112 19.51 -52.81 52.00
CA PHE A 112 20.24 -52.63 50.78
C PHE A 112 19.75 -53.56 49.69
N ASP A 113 19.22 -53.04 48.58
CA ASP A 113 18.81 -53.78 47.39
C ASP A 113 19.39 -53.11 46.13
N PRO A 114 20.34 -53.74 45.45
CA PRO A 114 20.94 -53.17 44.23
C PRO A 114 19.97 -53.03 43.08
N THR A 115 18.77 -53.65 43.17
CA THR A 115 17.74 -53.57 42.15
C THR A 115 16.81 -52.36 42.33
N VAL A 116 17.03 -51.54 43.37
CA VAL A 116 16.22 -50.35 43.69
C VAL A 116 16.17 -49.35 42.55
N THR A 117 17.18 -49.32 41.70
CA THR A 117 17.27 -48.49 40.52
C THR A 117 16.24 -48.85 39.43
N ARG A 118 15.51 -49.98 39.56
CA ARG A 118 14.47 -50.45 38.60
C ARG A 118 14.87 -50.38 37.13
N GLY A 119 16.12 -50.74 36.82
CA GLY A 119 16.63 -50.68 35.46
C GLY A 119 17.26 -49.34 35.05
N SER A 120 17.23 -48.34 35.92
CA SER A 120 18.06 -47.13 35.83
C SER A 120 19.42 -47.43 36.49
N TYR A 121 20.43 -46.62 36.21
CA TYR A 121 21.74 -46.71 36.83
C TYR A 121 21.86 -45.77 38.06
N TYR A 122 20.81 -45.04 38.42
CA TYR A 122 20.83 -44.12 39.56
C TYR A 122 19.49 -44.15 40.31
N THR A 123 19.54 -43.66 41.54
CA THR A 123 18.36 -43.39 42.39
C THR A 123 18.56 -42.06 43.14
N ILE A 124 17.46 -41.42 43.54
CA ILE A 124 17.47 -40.17 44.33
C ILE A 124 16.71 -40.45 45.63
N GLY A 125 17.28 -39.99 46.72
CA GLY A 125 16.71 -40.12 48.07
C GLY A 125 17.75 -40.30 49.14
N SER A 126 17.35 -40.71 50.35
CA SER A 126 18.25 -40.92 51.52
C SER A 126 19.15 -42.16 51.43
N PHE A 127 19.18 -42.85 50.31
CA PHE A 127 19.91 -44.08 50.08
C PHE A 127 19.80 -45.06 51.25
N PHE A 128 18.64 -45.68 51.41
CA PHE A 128 18.30 -46.60 52.49
C PHE A 128 18.48 -46.02 53.88
N GLY A 129 18.23 -44.71 54.05
CA GLY A 129 18.39 -44.01 55.33
C GLY A 129 19.85 -43.76 55.78
N ALA A 130 20.82 -43.95 54.85
CA ALA A 130 22.22 -43.73 55.16
C ALA A 130 22.64 -42.25 55.09
N PHE A 131 21.75 -41.37 54.59
CA PHE A 131 21.95 -39.92 54.50
C PHE A 131 20.73 -39.21 55.07
N ASP A 132 20.94 -38.07 55.74
CA ASP A 132 19.89 -37.22 56.29
C ASP A 132 19.25 -36.34 55.20
N THR A 133 19.93 -36.16 54.09
CA THR A 133 19.51 -35.38 52.93
C THR A 133 19.33 -36.26 51.70
N ASP A 134 18.56 -35.77 50.71
CA ASP A 134 18.47 -36.45 49.44
C ASP A 134 19.81 -36.38 48.69
N VAL A 135 20.29 -37.54 48.23
CA VAL A 135 21.49 -37.69 47.42
C VAL A 135 21.16 -38.38 46.10
N LEU A 136 21.85 -37.99 45.05
CA LEU A 136 21.92 -38.73 43.80
C LEU A 136 22.88 -39.86 43.98
N SER A 137 22.40 -41.10 43.96
CA SER A 137 23.23 -42.32 44.16
C SER A 137 23.30 -43.12 42.87
N VAL A 138 24.52 -43.41 42.43
CA VAL A 138 24.77 -44.18 41.23
C VAL A 138 25.43 -45.53 41.65
N ILE A 139 24.99 -46.63 41.08
CA ILE A 139 25.40 -47.96 41.47
C ILE A 139 26.04 -48.70 40.28
N ALA A 140 27.27 -49.12 40.42
CA ALA A 140 28.01 -49.96 39.45
C ALA A 140 28.47 -51.28 40.07
N PRO A 141 28.22 -52.45 39.43
CA PRO A 141 28.65 -53.76 39.96
C PRO A 141 30.11 -53.97 39.80
N ILE A 142 30.73 -54.51 40.87
CA ILE A 142 32.12 -55.04 40.83
C ILE A 142 32.06 -56.55 40.49
N THR A 143 32.58 -56.92 39.33
CA THR A 143 32.53 -58.28 38.85
C THR A 143 33.90 -58.89 38.87
N SER A 144 34.04 -60.11 39.46
CA SER A 144 35.23 -60.96 39.37
C SER A 144 34.78 -62.42 39.22
N ASP A 145 35.48 -63.21 38.43
CA ASP A 145 35.15 -64.60 38.13
C ASP A 145 33.71 -64.86 37.72
N TYR A 146 33.17 -63.98 36.86
CA TYR A 146 31.78 -64.01 36.38
C TYR A 146 30.70 -63.88 37.48
N LYS A 147 31.08 -63.39 38.67
CA LYS A 147 30.17 -63.17 39.78
C LYS A 147 30.24 -61.70 40.26
N VAL A 148 29.10 -61.14 40.69
CA VAL A 148 29.10 -59.84 41.35
C VAL A 148 29.62 -60.05 42.78
N LYS A 149 30.74 -59.41 43.11
CA LYS A 149 31.40 -59.45 44.41
C LYS A 149 31.03 -58.26 45.31
N GLY A 150 30.58 -57.20 44.72
CA GLY A 150 30.16 -55.96 45.41
C GLY A 150 29.65 -54.89 44.46
N TYR A 151 29.45 -53.70 44.95
CA TYR A 151 29.00 -52.58 44.22
C TYR A 151 29.80 -51.33 44.60
N VAL A 152 30.21 -50.54 43.62
CA VAL A 152 30.65 -49.15 43.82
C VAL A 152 29.45 -48.28 43.79
N VAL A 153 29.28 -47.49 44.81
CA VAL A 153 28.20 -46.52 44.88
C VAL A 153 28.78 -45.10 45.07
N ILE A 154 28.42 -44.19 44.17
CA ILE A 154 28.84 -42.79 44.27
C ILE A 154 27.62 -41.95 44.62
N HIS A 155 27.75 -41.18 45.68
CA HIS A 155 26.68 -40.29 46.16
C HIS A 155 27.09 -38.83 45.94
N SER A 156 26.26 -38.07 45.29
CA SER A 156 26.39 -36.60 45.11
C SER A 156 25.23 -35.92 45.79
N ASP A 157 25.45 -34.83 46.53
CA ASP A 157 24.41 -34.09 47.15
C ASP A 157 23.48 -33.45 46.13
N MET A 158 22.18 -33.60 46.36
CA MET A 158 21.16 -32.93 45.51
C MET A 158 21.19 -31.40 45.63
N ILE A 159 21.70 -30.85 46.75
CA ILE A 159 21.86 -29.43 46.99
C ILE A 159 22.71 -28.78 45.91
N ASP A 160 23.86 -29.38 45.58
CA ASP A 160 24.78 -28.88 44.53
C ASP A 160 24.12 -28.80 43.15
N ILE A 161 23.27 -29.81 42.84
CA ILE A 161 22.53 -29.85 41.59
C ILE A 161 21.47 -28.77 41.57
N TYR A 162 20.72 -28.54 42.68
CA TYR A 162 19.73 -27.49 42.78
C TYR A 162 20.36 -26.10 42.75
N GLU A 163 21.51 -25.87 43.37
CA GLU A 163 22.24 -24.60 43.27
C GLU A 163 22.69 -24.30 41.83
N SER A 164 23.19 -25.32 41.14
CA SER A 164 23.57 -25.22 39.75
C SER A 164 22.33 -24.89 38.87
N ALA A 165 21.22 -25.58 39.11
CA ALA A 165 19.95 -25.30 38.44
C ALA A 165 19.47 -23.87 38.71
N ALA A 166 19.52 -23.42 39.96
CA ALA A 166 19.14 -22.05 40.32
C ALA A 166 19.99 -20.97 39.63
N SER A 167 21.30 -21.24 39.51
CA SER A 167 22.21 -20.34 38.77
C SER A 167 21.84 -20.21 37.30
N LEU A 168 21.51 -21.30 36.62
CA LEU A 168 21.04 -21.29 35.23
C LEU A 168 19.68 -20.61 35.09
N LEU A 169 18.78 -20.80 36.06
CA LEU A 169 17.49 -20.13 36.08
C LEU A 169 17.63 -18.61 36.23
N ASN A 170 18.56 -18.13 37.06
CA ASN A 170 18.84 -16.71 37.20
C ASN A 170 19.29 -16.10 35.87
N ILE A 171 20.13 -16.78 35.09
CA ILE A 171 20.51 -16.36 33.73
C ILE A 171 19.26 -16.28 32.82
N SER A 172 18.39 -17.28 32.92
CA SER A 172 17.14 -17.30 32.13
C SER A 172 16.20 -16.15 32.46
N TYR A 173 16.07 -15.79 33.74
CA TYR A 173 15.28 -14.62 34.18
C TYR A 173 15.89 -13.30 33.67
N ILE A 174 17.20 -13.13 33.76
CA ILE A 174 17.87 -11.94 33.25
C ILE A 174 17.65 -11.82 31.73
N THR A 175 17.79 -12.93 31.01
CA THR A 175 17.56 -12.98 29.57
C THR A 175 16.13 -12.62 29.22
N LEU A 176 15.13 -13.12 29.96
CA LEU A 176 13.72 -12.74 29.78
C LEU A 176 13.50 -11.25 29.95
N ILE A 177 14.08 -10.64 30.99
CA ILE A 177 13.95 -9.20 31.26
C ILE A 177 14.55 -8.40 30.10
N ILE A 178 15.73 -8.78 29.60
CA ILE A 178 16.39 -8.11 28.48
C ILE A 178 15.51 -8.20 27.22
N LEU A 179 14.99 -9.39 26.91
CA LEU A 179 14.11 -9.60 25.75
C LEU A 179 12.81 -8.79 25.87
N PHE A 180 12.24 -8.72 27.08
CA PHE A 180 11.05 -7.92 27.34
C PHE A 180 11.31 -6.41 27.15
N LEU A 181 12.43 -5.90 27.62
CA LEU A 181 12.83 -4.50 27.41
C LEU A 181 13.11 -4.22 25.92
N LEU A 182 13.77 -5.14 25.20
CA LEU A 182 14.00 -5.01 23.78
C LEU A 182 12.67 -4.98 23.00
N SER A 183 11.74 -5.84 23.36
CA SER A 183 10.41 -5.86 22.73
C SER A 183 9.59 -4.60 23.00
N LEU A 184 9.83 -3.90 24.10
CA LEU A 184 9.23 -2.59 24.39
C LEU A 184 9.69 -1.52 23.40
N ILE A 185 10.95 -1.56 22.98
CA ILE A 185 11.48 -0.67 21.94
C ILE A 185 10.73 -0.88 20.64
N ILE A 186 10.46 -2.13 20.26
CA ILE A 186 9.68 -2.45 19.05
C ILE A 186 8.25 -1.89 19.14
N LEU A 187 7.63 -1.93 20.32
CA LEU A 187 6.30 -1.36 20.55
C LEU A 187 6.30 0.17 20.36
N ILE A 188 7.34 0.85 20.84
CA ILE A 188 7.50 2.31 20.66
C ILE A 188 7.67 2.63 19.18
N PHE A 189 8.57 1.92 18.49
CA PHE A 189 8.77 2.08 17.04
C PHE A 189 7.48 1.89 16.25
N PHE A 190 6.74 0.83 16.52
CA PHE A 190 5.44 0.59 15.87
C PHE A 190 4.46 1.74 16.12
N THR A 191 4.45 2.27 17.35
CA THR A 191 3.55 3.38 17.68
C THR A 191 3.86 4.63 16.86
N GLU A 192 5.13 5.03 16.79
CA GLU A 192 5.57 6.25 16.10
C GLU A 192 5.54 6.10 14.58
N MET A 193 6.01 4.98 14.04
CA MET A 193 6.16 4.82 12.59
C MET A 193 4.88 4.34 11.90
N VAL A 194 4.00 3.61 12.61
CA VAL A 194 2.82 3.03 11.95
C VAL A 194 1.52 3.62 12.51
N TYR A 195 1.32 3.54 13.84
CA TYR A 195 0.03 3.89 14.42
C TYR A 195 -0.29 5.38 14.34
N VAL A 196 0.65 6.25 14.67
CA VAL A 196 0.44 7.71 14.68
C VAL A 196 0.17 8.23 13.25
N PRO A 197 0.95 7.89 12.21
CA PRO A 197 0.66 8.30 10.85
C PRO A 197 -0.68 7.76 10.33
N LEU A 198 -0.99 6.49 10.59
CA LEU A 198 -2.27 5.89 10.19
C LEU A 198 -3.47 6.60 10.82
N LYS A 199 -3.36 7.03 12.08
CA LYS A 199 -4.39 7.83 12.75
C LYS A 199 -4.55 9.20 12.12
N LYS A 200 -3.46 9.84 11.67
CA LYS A 200 -3.51 11.12 10.93
C LYS A 200 -4.24 10.95 9.59
N ILE A 201 -3.92 9.88 8.83
CA ILE A 201 -4.59 9.54 7.56
C ILE A 201 -6.09 9.34 7.78
N THR A 202 -6.47 8.56 8.79
CA THR A 202 -7.87 8.32 9.13
C THR A 202 -8.60 9.63 9.42
N ARG A 203 -7.98 10.53 10.20
CA ARG A 203 -8.57 11.85 10.50
C ARG A 203 -8.69 12.73 9.27
N ALA A 204 -7.70 12.73 8.37
CA ALA A 204 -7.78 13.46 7.12
C ALA A 204 -8.92 12.94 6.24
N THR A 205 -9.07 11.61 6.16
CA THR A 205 -10.18 10.98 5.42
C THR A 205 -11.55 11.39 5.99
N GLU A 206 -11.70 11.48 7.32
CA GLU A 206 -12.91 11.99 7.97
C GLU A 206 -13.18 13.46 7.62
N GLN A 207 -12.13 14.30 7.56
CA GLN A 207 -12.26 15.71 7.13
C GLN A 207 -12.68 15.81 5.67
N TYR A 208 -12.05 15.06 4.77
CA TYR A 208 -12.41 15.03 3.35
C TYR A 208 -13.86 14.54 3.15
N ALA A 209 -14.27 13.47 3.86
CA ALA A 209 -15.64 12.97 3.81
C ALA A 209 -16.68 13.96 4.35
N SER A 210 -16.29 14.88 5.24
CA SER A 210 -17.15 15.97 5.73
C SER A 210 -17.20 17.20 4.81
N GLY A 211 -16.51 17.15 3.66
CA GLY A 211 -16.44 18.23 2.69
C GLY A 211 -15.27 19.21 2.88
N ASN A 212 -14.43 19.03 3.90
CA ASN A 212 -13.23 19.86 4.10
C ASN A 212 -12.06 19.35 3.26
N MET A 213 -12.12 19.57 1.93
CA MET A 213 -11.10 19.09 0.99
C MET A 213 -9.75 19.83 1.11
N HIS A 214 -9.71 20.98 1.81
CA HIS A 214 -8.49 21.77 2.03
C HIS A 214 -7.75 21.40 3.32
N TYR A 215 -8.16 20.34 4.02
CA TYR A 215 -7.45 19.86 5.20
C TYR A 215 -6.05 19.38 4.81
N GLU A 216 -5.01 19.97 5.41
CA GLU A 216 -3.62 19.59 5.14
C GLU A 216 -3.25 18.32 5.89
N LEU A 217 -2.88 17.28 5.16
CA LEU A 217 -2.33 16.04 5.68
C LEU A 217 -0.80 16.08 5.63
N GLN A 218 -0.19 16.37 6.79
CA GLN A 218 1.28 16.39 6.92
C GLN A 218 1.78 15.07 7.50
N ILE A 219 2.40 14.24 6.68
CA ILE A 219 3.11 13.01 7.06
C ILE A 219 4.48 13.08 6.40
N ASP A 220 5.49 13.11 7.26
CA ASP A 220 6.89 13.12 6.86
C ASP A 220 7.41 11.66 6.92
N SER A 221 7.15 10.90 5.87
CA SER A 221 7.60 9.53 5.70
C SER A 221 7.85 9.25 4.22
N GLU A 222 8.93 8.54 3.91
CA GLU A 222 9.30 8.15 2.53
C GLU A 222 8.87 6.70 2.19
N ASP A 223 8.14 6.05 3.10
CA ASP A 223 7.64 4.67 2.95
C ASP A 223 6.23 4.61 2.32
N GLU A 224 5.60 3.42 2.38
CA GLU A 224 4.25 3.16 1.86
C GLU A 224 3.18 4.04 2.56
N ILE A 225 3.42 4.44 3.81
CA ILE A 225 2.52 5.32 4.56
C ILE A 225 2.58 6.74 4.00
N GLY A 226 3.80 7.23 3.70
CA GLY A 226 4.00 8.52 3.05
C GLY A 226 3.41 8.55 1.64
N TYR A 227 3.60 7.47 0.87
CA TYR A 227 3.00 7.33 -0.46
C TYR A 227 1.46 7.34 -0.38
N LEU A 228 0.86 6.60 0.56
CA LEU A 228 -0.58 6.60 0.78
C LEU A 228 -1.12 7.99 1.13
N ALA A 229 -0.40 8.74 1.98
CA ALA A 229 -0.76 10.11 2.34
C ALA A 229 -0.72 11.06 1.13
N ALA A 230 0.30 10.94 0.28
CA ALA A 230 0.43 11.72 -0.94
C ALA A 230 -0.70 11.41 -1.93
N CYS A 231 -1.03 10.13 -2.15
CA CYS A 231 -2.16 9.72 -3.00
C CYS A 231 -3.50 10.27 -2.49
N LEU A 232 -3.73 10.23 -1.17
CA LEU A 232 -4.95 10.75 -0.55
C LEU A 232 -5.06 12.28 -0.71
N SER A 233 -3.94 13.00 -0.51
CA SER A 233 -3.88 14.44 -0.69
C SER A 233 -4.10 14.85 -2.15
N TYR A 234 -3.50 14.12 -3.09
CA TYR A 234 -3.72 14.32 -4.52
C TYR A 234 -5.21 14.12 -4.89
N MET A 235 -5.83 13.03 -4.42
CA MET A 235 -7.25 12.76 -4.65
C MET A 235 -8.15 13.88 -4.08
N ALA A 236 -7.86 14.37 -2.87
CA ALA A 236 -8.61 15.48 -2.27
C ALA A 236 -8.48 16.77 -3.09
N SER A 237 -7.29 17.09 -3.61
CA SER A 237 -7.06 18.25 -4.46
C SER A 237 -7.80 18.16 -5.79
N GLU A 238 -7.85 16.98 -6.42
CA GLU A 238 -8.60 16.77 -7.66
C GLU A 238 -10.12 16.89 -7.44
N ILE A 239 -10.64 16.37 -6.33
CA ILE A 239 -12.07 16.55 -5.97
C ILE A 239 -12.38 18.03 -5.73
N ALA A 240 -11.54 18.74 -4.96
CA ALA A 240 -11.73 20.18 -4.71
C ALA A 240 -11.76 20.98 -6.00
N ARG A 241 -10.84 20.70 -6.93
CA ARG A 241 -10.76 21.32 -8.24
C ARG A 241 -12.01 21.02 -9.07
N SER A 242 -12.45 19.77 -9.09
CA SER A 242 -13.66 19.36 -9.81
C SER A 242 -14.92 20.07 -9.27
N GLU A 243 -15.06 20.23 -7.95
CA GLU A 243 -16.16 20.98 -7.35
C GLU A 243 -16.13 22.48 -7.71
N GLU A 244 -14.95 23.09 -7.72
CA GLU A 244 -14.80 24.50 -8.12
C GLU A 244 -15.18 24.71 -9.58
N ASP A 245 -14.70 23.82 -10.47
CA ASP A 245 -15.02 23.85 -11.89
C ASP A 245 -16.53 23.64 -12.12
N GLN A 246 -17.16 22.74 -11.37
CA GLN A 246 -18.61 22.53 -11.42
C GLN A 246 -19.40 23.76 -10.94
N LYS A 247 -18.96 24.42 -9.86
CA LYS A 247 -19.60 25.67 -9.38
C LYS A 247 -19.49 26.79 -10.41
N LYS A 248 -18.30 26.97 -11.01
CA LYS A 248 -18.08 27.93 -12.10
C LYS A 248 -18.96 27.61 -13.31
N PHE A 249 -19.06 26.34 -13.68
CA PHE A 249 -19.93 25.89 -14.78
C PHE A 249 -21.40 26.28 -14.53
N VAL A 250 -21.96 25.92 -13.37
CA VAL A 250 -23.38 26.26 -13.03
C VAL A 250 -23.61 27.75 -13.00
N ALA A 251 -22.67 28.53 -12.45
CA ALA A 251 -22.76 29.99 -12.42
C ALA A 251 -22.80 30.61 -13.83
N ASN A 252 -21.89 30.14 -14.70
CA ASN A 252 -21.80 30.63 -16.09
C ASN A 252 -23.03 30.25 -16.91
N VAL A 253 -23.52 29.00 -16.79
CA VAL A 253 -24.77 28.57 -17.43
C VAL A 253 -25.93 29.45 -16.98
N SER A 254 -26.07 29.66 -15.67
CA SER A 254 -27.17 30.50 -15.12
C SER A 254 -27.14 31.93 -15.64
N HIS A 255 -25.94 32.53 -15.75
CA HIS A 255 -25.75 33.86 -16.30
C HIS A 255 -26.13 33.92 -17.78
N ASP A 256 -25.66 32.97 -18.59
CA ASP A 256 -25.86 32.95 -20.05
C ASP A 256 -27.31 32.61 -20.43
N PHE A 257 -28.11 31.97 -19.56
CA PHE A 257 -29.55 31.81 -19.70
C PHE A 257 -30.34 33.08 -19.27
N ARG A 258 -29.95 33.73 -18.17
CA ARG A 258 -30.68 34.86 -17.61
C ARG A 258 -30.71 36.04 -18.56
N SER A 259 -29.59 36.35 -19.23
CA SER A 259 -29.48 37.50 -20.13
C SER A 259 -30.49 37.46 -21.28
N PRO A 260 -30.54 36.43 -22.14
CA PRO A 260 -31.52 36.38 -23.24
C PRO A 260 -32.96 36.30 -22.74
N LEU A 261 -33.25 35.56 -21.65
CA LEU A 261 -34.58 35.48 -21.07
C LEU A 261 -35.09 36.86 -20.60
N THR A 262 -34.21 37.65 -19.97
CA THR A 262 -34.54 39.01 -19.54
C THR A 262 -34.84 39.91 -20.75
N SER A 263 -34.03 39.78 -21.82
CA SER A 263 -34.26 40.55 -23.07
C SER A 263 -35.59 40.17 -23.75
N ILE A 264 -35.85 38.87 -23.90
CA ILE A 264 -37.10 38.35 -24.48
C ILE A 264 -38.28 38.88 -23.70
N ARG A 265 -38.29 38.74 -22.37
CA ARG A 265 -39.37 39.20 -21.51
C ARG A 265 -39.55 40.71 -21.60
N GLY A 266 -38.45 41.48 -21.51
CA GLY A 266 -38.54 42.95 -21.55
C GLY A 266 -39.07 43.48 -22.86
N TYR A 267 -38.68 42.92 -24.04
CA TYR A 267 -39.24 43.34 -25.31
C TYR A 267 -40.71 42.95 -25.47
N LEU A 268 -41.10 41.75 -24.99
CA LEU A 268 -42.51 41.34 -25.03
C LEU A 268 -43.38 42.19 -24.10
N GLU A 269 -42.92 42.49 -22.89
CA GLU A 269 -43.61 43.41 -21.96
C GLU A 269 -43.78 44.84 -22.57
N ALA A 270 -42.70 45.38 -23.16
CA ALA A 270 -42.67 46.66 -23.78
C ALA A 270 -43.59 46.79 -25.08
N MET A 271 -43.76 45.61 -25.75
CA MET A 271 -44.76 45.55 -26.84
C MET A 271 -46.19 45.46 -26.32
N LEU A 272 -46.41 44.73 -25.19
CA LEU A 272 -47.76 44.59 -24.61
C LEU A 272 -48.28 45.88 -23.96
N ASP A 273 -47.40 46.66 -23.34
CA ASP A 273 -47.75 47.94 -22.72
C ASP A 273 -47.69 49.13 -23.68
N ASN A 274 -47.50 48.92 -24.98
CA ASN A 274 -47.35 49.89 -26.04
C ASN A 274 -46.17 50.88 -25.89
N THR A 275 -45.18 50.57 -25.01
CA THR A 275 -43.93 51.34 -24.95
C THR A 275 -43.17 51.24 -26.28
N ILE A 276 -43.28 50.11 -26.97
CA ILE A 276 -42.79 49.91 -28.34
C ILE A 276 -43.96 50.09 -29.30
N PRO A 277 -43.93 51.10 -30.18
CA PRO A 277 -44.97 51.32 -31.12
C PRO A 277 -45.19 50.15 -32.10
N PRO A 278 -46.46 49.88 -32.54
CA PRO A 278 -46.76 48.74 -33.44
C PRO A 278 -45.90 48.68 -34.71
N GLN A 279 -45.49 49.84 -35.24
CA GLN A 279 -44.62 49.91 -36.43
C GLN A 279 -43.22 49.30 -36.23
N LEU A 280 -42.80 49.18 -34.99
CA LEU A 280 -41.46 48.57 -34.61
C LEU A 280 -41.58 47.15 -34.11
N HIS A 281 -42.79 46.60 -33.96
CA HIS A 281 -42.97 45.22 -33.43
C HIS A 281 -42.21 44.20 -34.23
N GLU A 282 -42.24 44.24 -35.55
CA GLU A 282 -41.49 43.28 -36.40
C GLU A 282 -40.01 43.27 -36.09
N LYS A 283 -39.39 44.44 -35.92
CA LYS A 283 -37.97 44.56 -35.56
C LYS A 283 -37.67 43.94 -34.22
N TYR A 284 -38.50 44.17 -33.21
CA TYR A 284 -38.26 43.64 -31.86
C TYR A 284 -38.64 42.16 -31.74
N LEU A 285 -39.65 41.68 -32.47
CA LEU A 285 -39.97 40.27 -32.61
C LEU A 285 -38.80 39.50 -33.25
N GLN A 286 -38.12 40.11 -34.24
CA GLN A 286 -36.91 39.52 -34.80
C GLN A 286 -35.78 39.41 -33.77
N ILE A 287 -35.66 40.36 -32.84
CA ILE A 287 -34.68 40.26 -31.72
C ILE A 287 -35.08 39.16 -30.77
N VAL A 288 -36.36 39.03 -30.40
CA VAL A 288 -36.87 37.95 -29.56
C VAL A 288 -36.59 36.58 -30.19
N LEU A 289 -36.84 36.43 -31.50
CA LEU A 289 -36.58 35.20 -32.26
C LEU A 289 -35.10 34.85 -32.21
N ASN A 290 -34.20 35.82 -32.46
CA ASN A 290 -32.75 35.61 -32.41
C ASN A 290 -32.26 35.18 -31.00
N GLU A 291 -32.84 35.74 -29.92
CA GLU A 291 -32.48 35.34 -28.55
C GLU A 291 -33.02 33.92 -28.22
N THR A 292 -34.17 33.53 -28.79
CA THR A 292 -34.72 32.17 -28.68
C THR A 292 -33.81 31.14 -29.40
N ASP A 293 -33.37 31.46 -30.63
CA ASP A 293 -32.40 30.64 -31.37
C ASP A 293 -31.08 30.48 -30.63
N ARG A 294 -30.64 31.57 -29.97
CA ARG A 294 -29.43 31.53 -29.13
C ARG A 294 -29.60 30.58 -27.95
N LEU A 295 -30.75 30.59 -27.25
CA LEU A 295 -31.06 29.66 -26.15
C LEU A 295 -31.10 28.22 -26.65
N THR A 296 -31.69 27.96 -27.78
CA THR A 296 -31.73 26.64 -28.41
C THR A 296 -30.31 26.10 -28.70
N LYS A 297 -29.44 26.93 -29.27
CA LYS A 297 -28.03 26.58 -29.49
C LYS A 297 -27.29 26.31 -28.19
N LEU A 298 -27.49 27.11 -27.14
CA LEU A 298 -26.89 26.93 -25.84
C LEU A 298 -27.31 25.57 -25.22
N THR A 299 -28.62 25.27 -25.24
CA THR A 299 -29.19 24.03 -24.73
C THR A 299 -28.61 22.81 -25.46
N ASN A 300 -28.56 22.83 -26.79
CA ASN A 300 -27.97 21.74 -27.57
C ASN A 300 -26.47 21.55 -27.28
N SER A 301 -25.74 22.65 -27.12
CA SER A 301 -24.32 22.59 -26.72
C SER A 301 -24.10 21.95 -25.33
N LEU A 302 -24.99 22.30 -24.37
CA LEU A 302 -24.96 21.72 -23.03
C LEU A 302 -25.32 20.23 -23.02
N LEU A 303 -26.32 19.82 -23.80
CA LEU A 303 -26.68 18.40 -23.97
C LEU A 303 -25.51 17.61 -24.59
N THR A 304 -24.86 18.17 -25.60
CA THR A 304 -23.66 17.55 -26.19
C THR A 304 -22.57 17.36 -25.14
N LEU A 305 -22.23 18.40 -24.36
CA LEU A 305 -21.20 18.31 -23.31
C LEU A 305 -21.57 17.30 -22.20
N ASN A 306 -22.83 17.24 -21.81
CA ASN A 306 -23.29 16.28 -20.80
C ASN A 306 -23.15 14.83 -21.28
N ASN A 307 -23.50 14.56 -22.52
CA ASN A 307 -23.38 13.25 -23.12
C ASN A 307 -21.90 12.80 -23.27
N LEU A 308 -20.98 13.77 -23.44
CA LEU A 308 -19.54 13.54 -23.50
C LEU A 308 -18.94 13.11 -22.15
N ASN A 309 -19.45 13.66 -21.03
CA ASN A 309 -18.92 13.41 -19.68
C ASN A 309 -19.38 12.10 -19.03
N THR A 310 -20.59 11.60 -19.38
CA THR A 310 -21.27 10.59 -18.53
C THR A 310 -20.97 9.14 -18.87
N ARG A 311 -20.37 8.80 -20.02
CA ARG A 311 -20.22 7.40 -20.47
C ARG A 311 -18.96 7.07 -21.28
N GLY A 312 -17.92 7.93 -21.31
CA GLY A 312 -16.88 7.72 -22.34
C GLY A 312 -17.59 7.68 -23.70
N MET A 313 -17.39 8.68 -24.55
CA MET A 313 -18.10 8.82 -25.81
C MET A 313 -18.06 7.51 -26.62
N MET A 314 -19.18 6.81 -26.76
CA MET A 314 -19.29 5.76 -27.77
C MET A 314 -19.35 6.45 -29.13
N LEU A 315 -18.18 6.47 -29.80
CA LEU A 315 -18.07 7.00 -31.15
C LEU A 315 -18.56 5.94 -32.13
N ASP A 316 -19.42 6.35 -33.07
CA ASP A 316 -19.79 5.53 -34.22
C ASP A 316 -18.77 5.78 -35.34
N ARG A 317 -17.60 5.10 -35.21
CA ARG A 317 -16.51 5.27 -36.15
C ARG A 317 -16.80 4.52 -37.47
N THR A 318 -16.81 5.26 -38.55
CA THR A 318 -16.99 4.75 -39.91
C THR A 318 -15.90 5.31 -40.82
N ASP A 319 -15.65 4.65 -41.93
CA ASP A 319 -14.76 5.14 -42.97
C ASP A 319 -15.55 6.04 -43.94
N PHE A 320 -15.19 7.31 -43.99
CA PHE A 320 -15.85 8.31 -44.84
C PHE A 320 -14.83 9.25 -45.50
N ASP A 321 -15.23 9.89 -46.60
CA ASP A 321 -14.44 10.91 -47.30
C ASP A 321 -14.51 12.23 -46.55
N ILE A 322 -13.42 12.64 -45.92
CA ILE A 322 -13.31 13.92 -45.19
C ILE A 322 -13.42 15.13 -46.11
N ASN A 323 -12.92 15.01 -47.38
CA ASN A 323 -13.00 16.09 -48.34
C ASN A 323 -14.46 16.41 -48.72
N GLN A 324 -15.32 15.39 -48.81
CA GLN A 324 -16.75 15.58 -49.03
C GLN A 324 -17.42 16.29 -47.83
N VAL A 325 -17.09 15.89 -46.60
CA VAL A 325 -17.61 16.51 -45.38
C VAL A 325 -17.19 17.99 -45.26
N ILE A 326 -15.92 18.29 -45.60
CA ILE A 326 -15.42 19.67 -45.65
C ILE A 326 -16.17 20.49 -46.69
N ARG A 327 -16.35 19.99 -47.91
CA ARG A 327 -17.09 20.70 -49.00
C ARG A 327 -18.53 20.99 -48.58
N SER A 328 -19.25 19.99 -48.04
CA SER A 328 -20.64 20.15 -47.63
C SER A 328 -20.78 21.12 -46.45
N THR A 329 -19.87 21.08 -45.50
CA THR A 329 -19.88 21.98 -44.34
C THR A 329 -19.55 23.42 -44.79
N ALA A 330 -18.55 23.63 -45.60
CA ALA A 330 -18.17 24.93 -46.15
C ALA A 330 -19.33 25.56 -46.95
N ALA A 331 -20.05 24.77 -47.80
CA ALA A 331 -21.20 25.23 -48.57
C ALA A 331 -22.34 25.77 -47.65
N SER A 332 -22.51 25.19 -46.46
CA SER A 332 -23.55 25.70 -45.51
C SER A 332 -23.30 27.13 -45.00
N PHE A 333 -22.08 27.63 -45.17
CA PHE A 333 -21.67 28.97 -44.74
C PHE A 333 -21.63 30.01 -45.90
N GLU A 334 -22.10 29.68 -47.08
CA GLU A 334 -22.12 30.63 -48.20
C GLU A 334 -22.87 31.93 -47.89
N GLY A 335 -24.04 31.83 -47.26
CA GLY A 335 -24.83 33.00 -46.84
C GLY A 335 -24.14 33.92 -45.86
N PRO A 336 -23.67 33.40 -44.70
CA PRO A 336 -22.86 34.15 -43.74
C PRO A 336 -21.59 34.77 -44.33
N CYS A 337 -20.89 34.05 -45.19
CA CYS A 337 -19.70 34.56 -45.88
C CYS A 337 -20.00 35.71 -46.81
N ARG A 338 -21.06 35.60 -47.61
CA ARG A 338 -21.52 36.70 -48.50
C ARG A 338 -21.83 37.96 -47.76
N SER A 339 -22.48 37.88 -46.57
CA SER A 339 -22.84 39.04 -45.76
C SER A 339 -21.61 39.79 -45.21
N LYS A 340 -20.47 39.13 -45.03
CA LYS A 340 -19.20 39.70 -44.54
C LYS A 340 -18.15 39.88 -45.70
N MET A 341 -18.51 39.59 -46.92
CA MET A 341 -17.61 39.57 -48.09
C MET A 341 -16.38 38.66 -47.83
N LEU A 342 -16.59 37.51 -47.21
CA LEU A 342 -15.56 36.47 -47.01
C LEU A 342 -15.60 35.44 -48.09
N SER A 343 -14.47 34.83 -48.39
CA SER A 343 -14.36 33.62 -49.26
C SER A 343 -13.74 32.46 -48.48
N ILE A 344 -14.22 31.26 -48.75
CA ILE A 344 -13.60 30.04 -48.24
C ILE A 344 -12.84 29.38 -49.38
N GLU A 345 -11.52 29.23 -49.16
CA GLU A 345 -10.61 28.52 -50.08
C GLU A 345 -10.37 27.11 -49.55
N LEU A 346 -10.59 26.09 -50.38
CA LEU A 346 -10.40 24.70 -50.02
C LEU A 346 -9.16 24.17 -50.77
N ILE A 347 -8.14 23.75 -49.99
CA ILE A 347 -6.90 23.15 -50.46
C ILE A 347 -6.87 21.71 -49.97
N LEU A 348 -7.43 20.80 -50.79
CA LEU A 348 -7.69 19.42 -50.37
C LEU A 348 -6.71 18.47 -51.04
N THR A 349 -6.17 17.52 -50.26
CA THR A 349 -5.28 16.46 -50.77
C THR A 349 -6.10 15.40 -51.47
N GLY A 350 -5.86 15.23 -52.79
CA GLY A 350 -6.58 14.28 -53.63
C GLY A 350 -8.05 14.63 -53.85
N ASP A 351 -8.72 13.84 -54.68
CA ASP A 351 -10.18 13.99 -54.90
C ASP A 351 -10.98 13.40 -53.72
N ILE A 352 -10.53 12.26 -53.22
CA ILE A 352 -11.12 11.50 -52.10
C ILE A 352 -10.05 11.25 -51.05
N LEU A 353 -10.39 11.40 -49.79
CA LEU A 353 -9.49 11.15 -48.64
C LEU A 353 -10.27 10.50 -47.51
N TYR A 354 -10.14 9.16 -47.34
CA TYR A 354 -10.86 8.43 -46.32
C TYR A 354 -10.20 8.52 -44.95
N VAL A 355 -11.02 8.79 -43.91
CA VAL A 355 -10.65 8.79 -42.51
C VAL A 355 -11.54 7.83 -41.74
N ASN A 356 -11.05 7.29 -40.61
CA ASN A 356 -11.81 6.45 -39.67
C ASN A 356 -12.19 7.28 -38.44
N ALA A 357 -13.43 7.78 -38.42
CA ALA A 357 -13.91 8.65 -37.34
C ALA A 357 -15.46 8.62 -37.30
N ASP A 358 -16.03 9.30 -36.31
CA ASP A 358 -17.47 9.57 -36.23
C ASP A 358 -17.80 10.79 -37.12
N MET A 359 -18.46 10.54 -38.26
CA MET A 359 -18.72 11.56 -39.29
C MET A 359 -19.50 12.76 -38.73
N ASP A 360 -20.56 12.53 -37.93
CA ASP A 360 -21.40 13.60 -37.41
C ASP A 360 -20.64 14.48 -36.43
N LYS A 361 -19.78 13.87 -35.60
CA LYS A 361 -18.92 14.59 -34.66
C LYS A 361 -17.84 15.40 -35.35
N ILE A 362 -17.21 14.84 -36.40
CA ILE A 362 -16.21 15.58 -37.18
C ILE A 362 -16.86 16.71 -37.96
N GLN A 363 -18.07 16.53 -38.49
CA GLN A 363 -18.84 17.62 -39.09
C GLN A 363 -19.13 18.73 -38.09
N GLN A 364 -19.45 18.39 -36.83
CA GLN A 364 -19.62 19.33 -35.71
C GLN A 364 -18.33 20.11 -35.39
N VAL A 365 -17.17 19.44 -35.43
CA VAL A 365 -15.84 20.08 -35.27
C VAL A 365 -15.64 21.13 -36.36
N LEU A 366 -15.81 20.75 -37.63
CA LEU A 366 -15.65 21.64 -38.75
C LEU A 366 -16.59 22.83 -38.69
N TYR A 367 -17.86 22.58 -38.34
CA TYR A 367 -18.84 23.62 -38.18
C TYR A 367 -18.42 24.66 -37.13
N ASN A 368 -17.99 24.21 -35.93
CA ASN A 368 -17.53 25.10 -34.86
C ASN A 368 -16.28 25.89 -35.24
N LEU A 369 -15.33 25.30 -35.94
CA LEU A 369 -14.11 25.98 -36.38
C LEU A 369 -14.39 26.99 -37.46
N LEU A 370 -15.23 26.67 -38.46
CA LEU A 370 -15.62 27.57 -39.52
C LEU A 370 -16.50 28.73 -38.99
N ASP A 371 -17.45 28.47 -38.09
CA ASP A 371 -18.27 29.50 -37.45
C ASP A 371 -17.39 30.52 -36.70
N ASN A 372 -16.38 30.03 -35.96
CA ASN A 372 -15.39 30.90 -35.30
C ASN A 372 -14.56 31.70 -36.32
N ALA A 373 -14.02 31.03 -37.33
CA ALA A 373 -13.25 31.70 -38.39
C ALA A 373 -14.06 32.84 -39.06
N ILE A 374 -15.34 32.59 -39.41
CA ILE A 374 -16.22 33.60 -40.00
C ILE A 374 -16.51 34.74 -39.01
N LYS A 375 -16.74 34.44 -37.74
CA LYS A 375 -17.04 35.46 -36.71
C LYS A 375 -15.89 36.42 -36.49
N PHE A 376 -14.68 35.93 -36.40
CA PHE A 376 -13.49 36.67 -35.99
C PHE A 376 -12.66 37.22 -37.13
N SER A 377 -12.84 36.74 -38.38
CA SER A 377 -12.20 37.28 -39.58
C SER A 377 -12.55 38.74 -39.82
N HIS A 378 -11.61 39.46 -40.46
CA HIS A 378 -11.86 40.79 -40.98
C HIS A 378 -12.74 40.75 -42.20
N HIS A 379 -13.45 41.86 -42.50
CA HIS A 379 -14.19 41.95 -43.75
C HIS A 379 -13.28 41.84 -44.96
N ASN A 380 -13.79 41.25 -46.04
CA ASN A 380 -13.08 41.13 -47.33
C ASN A 380 -11.79 40.28 -47.20
N SER A 381 -11.85 39.18 -46.46
CA SER A 381 -10.73 38.26 -46.19
C SER A 381 -11.04 36.84 -46.62
N VAL A 382 -10.01 35.97 -46.59
CA VAL A 382 -10.07 34.57 -46.99
C VAL A 382 -9.91 33.65 -45.81
N ILE A 383 -10.80 32.68 -45.69
CA ILE A 383 -10.67 31.56 -44.75
C ILE A 383 -10.12 30.36 -45.57
N LYS A 384 -9.04 29.75 -45.11
CA LYS A 384 -8.48 28.58 -45.80
C LYS A 384 -8.77 27.30 -45.02
N VAL A 385 -9.20 26.26 -45.70
CA VAL A 385 -9.36 24.92 -45.16
C VAL A 385 -8.45 24.00 -45.95
N GLU A 386 -7.49 23.39 -45.25
CA GLU A 386 -6.49 22.56 -45.88
C GLU A 386 -6.52 21.13 -45.34
N THR A 387 -6.35 20.13 -46.18
CA THR A 387 -6.10 18.76 -45.74
C THR A 387 -4.70 18.34 -46.18
N ALA A 388 -3.98 17.66 -45.30
CA ALA A 388 -2.66 17.12 -45.56
C ALA A 388 -2.56 15.69 -45.03
N GLU A 389 -2.02 14.79 -45.84
CA GLU A 389 -1.76 13.44 -45.41
C GLU A 389 -0.30 13.30 -44.96
N LYS A 390 -0.08 12.70 -43.78
CA LYS A 390 1.26 12.43 -43.26
C LYS A 390 1.29 11.10 -42.53
N ARG A 391 1.93 10.11 -43.10
CA ARG A 391 1.98 8.73 -42.58
C ARG A 391 0.57 8.11 -42.48
N SER A 392 0.19 7.70 -41.26
CA SER A 392 -1.12 7.08 -40.94
C SER A 392 -2.19 8.08 -40.52
N LYS A 393 -1.94 9.39 -40.67
CA LYS A 393 -2.85 10.45 -40.20
C LYS A 393 -3.18 11.44 -41.27
N VAL A 394 -4.39 11.96 -41.19
CA VAL A 394 -4.87 13.09 -41.99
C VAL A 394 -4.95 14.30 -41.07
N PHE A 395 -4.34 15.39 -41.46
CA PHE A 395 -4.40 16.67 -40.77
C PHE A 395 -5.38 17.57 -41.51
N VAL A 396 -6.27 18.20 -40.71
CA VAL A 396 -7.20 19.20 -41.23
C VAL A 396 -6.89 20.52 -40.53
N SER A 397 -6.67 21.58 -41.33
CA SER A 397 -6.40 22.93 -40.87
C SER A 397 -7.52 23.88 -41.26
N VAL A 398 -7.94 24.75 -40.35
CA VAL A 398 -8.83 25.86 -40.63
C VAL A 398 -8.12 27.15 -40.19
N LYS A 399 -7.79 27.98 -41.18
CA LYS A 399 -7.00 29.20 -41.01
C LYS A 399 -7.84 30.44 -41.36
N ASP A 400 -7.88 31.40 -40.45
CA ASP A 400 -8.48 32.71 -40.62
C ASP A 400 -7.42 33.83 -40.59
N THR A 401 -7.80 34.98 -41.18
CA THR A 401 -7.03 36.21 -41.14
C THR A 401 -7.82 37.25 -40.32
N GLY A 402 -8.08 36.90 -39.09
CA GLY A 402 -8.88 37.69 -38.13
C GLY A 402 -8.08 38.39 -37.07
N ILE A 403 -8.73 38.65 -35.94
CA ILE A 403 -8.13 39.35 -34.79
C ILE A 403 -7.00 38.60 -34.09
N GLY A 404 -6.88 37.27 -34.37
CA GLY A 404 -5.91 36.40 -33.67
C GLY A 404 -6.25 36.20 -32.19
N ILE A 405 -5.36 35.47 -31.51
CA ILE A 405 -5.51 35.07 -30.10
C ILE A 405 -4.23 35.43 -29.34
N PRO A 406 -4.32 36.27 -28.28
CA PRO A 406 -3.15 36.55 -27.41
C PRO A 406 -2.52 35.31 -26.84
N ARG A 407 -1.19 35.31 -26.59
CA ARG A 407 -0.44 34.12 -26.14
C ARG A 407 -0.97 33.52 -24.84
N ASP A 408 -1.30 34.37 -23.87
CA ASP A 408 -1.87 33.97 -22.58
C ASP A 408 -3.27 33.39 -22.69
N ALA A 409 -4.05 33.79 -23.70
CA ALA A 409 -5.37 33.26 -23.97
C ALA A 409 -5.36 31.90 -24.70
N GLN A 410 -4.29 31.55 -25.44
CA GLN A 410 -4.24 30.33 -26.28
C GLN A 410 -4.39 29.02 -25.49
N LYS A 411 -4.02 29.00 -24.21
CA LYS A 411 -4.25 27.85 -23.32
C LYS A 411 -5.69 27.81 -22.78
N LEU A 412 -6.31 28.97 -22.60
CA LEU A 412 -7.61 29.15 -21.98
C LEU A 412 -8.78 29.04 -22.96
N ILE A 413 -8.55 29.21 -24.26
CA ILE A 413 -9.64 29.13 -25.27
C ILE A 413 -10.33 27.77 -25.33
N TRP A 414 -9.71 26.73 -24.77
CA TRP A 414 -10.26 25.38 -24.68
C TRP A 414 -11.15 25.18 -23.46
N ASP A 415 -11.12 26.14 -22.50
CA ASP A 415 -11.94 26.07 -21.30
C ASP A 415 -13.38 26.43 -21.61
N ARG A 416 -14.31 25.79 -20.89
CA ARG A 416 -15.75 25.99 -21.08
C ARG A 416 -16.13 27.42 -20.70
N PHE A 417 -16.94 28.08 -21.53
CA PHE A 417 -17.41 29.48 -21.37
C PHE A 417 -16.30 30.54 -21.44
N TYR A 418 -15.07 30.16 -21.79
CA TYR A 418 -14.01 31.15 -21.94
C TYR A 418 -14.27 32.06 -23.15
N LYS A 419 -14.11 33.37 -22.97
CA LYS A 419 -14.14 34.38 -23.98
C LYS A 419 -12.99 35.34 -23.73
N SER A 420 -12.14 35.57 -24.73
CA SER A 420 -11.11 36.60 -24.63
C SER A 420 -11.70 37.99 -24.60
N ASP A 421 -11.02 38.95 -23.97
CA ASP A 421 -11.54 40.36 -23.88
C ASP A 421 -11.72 40.99 -25.26
N LEU A 422 -10.86 40.61 -26.21
CA LEU A 422 -11.00 41.01 -27.62
C LEU A 422 -12.26 40.43 -28.28
N SER A 423 -12.70 39.22 -27.89
CA SER A 423 -13.89 38.57 -28.41
C SER A 423 -15.19 39.11 -27.77
N ARG A 424 -15.13 39.61 -26.53
CA ARG A 424 -16.28 40.18 -25.80
C ARG A 424 -16.90 41.39 -26.54
N GLY A 425 -16.07 42.16 -27.29
CA GLY A 425 -16.53 43.29 -28.08
C GLY A 425 -17.23 42.94 -29.39
N LYS A 426 -16.76 41.90 -30.10
CA LYS A 426 -17.23 41.49 -31.45
C LYS A 426 -18.24 40.35 -31.43
N ASP A 427 -18.15 39.41 -30.51
CA ASP A 427 -19.07 38.26 -30.37
C ASP A 427 -19.85 38.30 -29.04
N LYS A 428 -20.80 39.27 -28.93
CA LYS A 428 -21.74 39.29 -27.80
C LYS A 428 -22.69 38.07 -27.77
N LYS A 429 -22.76 37.30 -28.85
CA LYS A 429 -23.70 36.19 -29.08
C LYS A 429 -23.08 34.81 -28.88
N GLY A 430 -21.77 34.67 -28.79
CA GLY A 430 -21.08 33.40 -28.64
C GLY A 430 -21.30 32.76 -27.26
N THR A 431 -21.42 31.44 -27.20
CA THR A 431 -21.62 30.69 -25.94
C THR A 431 -20.31 30.38 -25.20
N GLY A 432 -19.17 30.49 -25.85
CA GLY A 432 -17.87 30.05 -25.30
C GLY A 432 -17.72 28.53 -25.14
N LEU A 433 -18.62 27.74 -25.75
CA LEU A 433 -18.61 26.27 -25.68
C LEU A 433 -18.07 25.60 -26.95
N GLY A 434 -17.99 26.32 -28.08
CA GLY A 434 -17.64 25.73 -29.36
C GLY A 434 -16.25 25.05 -29.39
N LEU A 435 -15.21 25.75 -28.91
CA LEU A 435 -13.85 25.22 -28.89
C LEU A 435 -13.64 24.11 -27.84
N SER A 436 -14.34 24.19 -26.69
CA SER A 436 -14.31 23.10 -25.72
C SER A 436 -14.96 21.82 -26.26
N ILE A 437 -16.07 21.94 -27.01
CA ILE A 437 -16.69 20.81 -27.71
C ILE A 437 -15.73 20.21 -28.76
N VAL A 438 -15.06 21.05 -29.54
CA VAL A 438 -14.06 20.62 -30.52
C VAL A 438 -12.96 19.80 -29.84
N LYS A 439 -12.38 20.32 -28.76
CA LYS A 439 -11.33 19.62 -28.01
C LYS A 439 -11.81 18.27 -27.47
N GLU A 440 -12.99 18.22 -26.87
CA GLU A 440 -13.58 16.99 -26.32
C GLU A 440 -13.80 15.94 -27.43
N ILE A 441 -14.36 16.33 -28.59
CA ILE A 441 -14.59 15.42 -29.71
C ILE A 441 -13.26 14.86 -30.24
N ILE A 442 -12.26 15.69 -30.47
CA ILE A 442 -10.96 15.26 -30.99
C ILE A 442 -10.24 14.36 -29.97
N THR A 443 -10.29 14.72 -28.68
CA THR A 443 -9.72 13.89 -27.60
C THR A 443 -10.41 12.53 -27.51
N ALA A 444 -11.75 12.48 -27.67
CA ALA A 444 -12.49 11.21 -27.67
C ALA A 444 -12.11 10.31 -28.85
N HIS A 445 -11.67 10.89 -29.97
CA HIS A 445 -11.12 10.15 -31.10
C HIS A 445 -9.68 9.65 -30.86
N ASN A 446 -9.06 9.94 -29.70
CA ASN A 446 -7.63 9.72 -29.37
C ASN A 446 -6.69 10.50 -30.30
N GLU A 447 -7.13 11.69 -30.76
CA GLU A 447 -6.44 12.58 -31.67
C GLU A 447 -6.14 13.91 -31.01
N HIS A 448 -5.41 14.78 -31.70
CA HIS A 448 -4.92 16.04 -31.15
C HIS A 448 -5.41 17.22 -31.94
N ILE A 449 -5.67 18.34 -31.25
CA ILE A 449 -5.93 19.64 -31.88
C ILE A 449 -4.98 20.68 -31.29
N ASN A 450 -4.45 21.53 -32.15
CA ASN A 450 -3.58 22.65 -31.81
C ASN A 450 -4.05 23.95 -32.43
N VAL A 451 -3.58 25.07 -31.88
CA VAL A 451 -3.79 26.40 -32.43
C VAL A 451 -2.46 27.11 -32.65
N ILE A 452 -2.30 27.73 -33.79
CA ILE A 452 -1.21 28.64 -34.12
C ILE A 452 -1.86 30.00 -34.38
N SER A 453 -1.55 31.00 -33.58
CA SER A 453 -2.22 32.31 -33.68
C SER A 453 -1.28 33.44 -33.28
N THR A 454 -1.37 34.55 -34.01
CA THR A 454 -0.74 35.81 -33.69
C THR A 454 -1.83 36.90 -33.60
N GLU A 455 -1.81 37.66 -32.53
CA GLU A 455 -2.74 38.77 -32.33
C GLU A 455 -2.63 39.80 -33.47
N GLY A 456 -3.75 40.11 -34.08
CA GLY A 456 -3.86 41.01 -35.23
C GLY A 456 -3.64 40.38 -36.61
N GLU A 457 -3.14 39.14 -36.71
CA GLU A 457 -2.82 38.46 -37.97
C GLU A 457 -3.81 37.35 -38.30
N GLY A 458 -4.33 36.64 -37.29
CA GLY A 458 -5.27 35.55 -37.47
C GLY A 458 -4.94 34.29 -36.67
N SER A 459 -5.71 33.22 -36.88
CA SER A 459 -5.56 31.96 -36.20
C SER A 459 -5.67 30.77 -37.17
N GLU A 460 -4.92 29.73 -36.86
CA GLU A 460 -4.96 28.46 -37.56
C GLU A 460 -5.19 27.32 -36.55
N PHE A 461 -6.31 26.62 -36.68
CA PHE A 461 -6.64 25.44 -35.89
C PHE A 461 -6.34 24.19 -36.68
N ILE A 462 -5.51 23.29 -36.16
CA ILE A 462 -5.05 22.08 -36.84
C ILE A 462 -5.42 20.88 -35.99
N PHE A 463 -6.19 19.95 -36.53
CA PHE A 463 -6.48 18.68 -35.88
C PHE A 463 -6.11 17.47 -36.74
N SER A 464 -5.85 16.33 -36.09
CA SER A 464 -5.54 15.08 -36.72
C SER A 464 -6.71 14.11 -36.70
N LEU A 465 -6.75 13.23 -37.71
CA LEU A 465 -7.66 12.07 -37.79
C LEU A 465 -6.88 10.84 -38.23
N GLN A 466 -7.37 9.66 -37.83
CA GLN A 466 -6.83 8.39 -38.29
C GLN A 466 -7.15 8.21 -39.80
N LYS A 467 -6.13 7.94 -40.63
CA LYS A 467 -6.33 7.55 -42.03
C LYS A 467 -7.03 6.20 -42.11
N SER A 468 -8.05 6.05 -42.95
CA SER A 468 -8.67 4.73 -43.21
C SER A 468 -7.75 3.81 -44.03
N ALA A 469 -7.87 2.49 -43.75
CA ALA A 469 -7.18 1.47 -44.54
C ALA A 469 -7.63 1.43 -45.99
N LYS A 470 -8.83 1.91 -46.33
CA LYS A 470 -9.37 1.99 -47.70
C LYS A 470 -8.52 2.84 -48.64
N ASN A 471 -7.74 3.78 -48.16
CA ASN A 471 -6.83 4.58 -49.00
C ASN A 471 -5.62 3.80 -49.54
N ASN A 472 -5.41 2.56 -49.11
CA ASN A 472 -4.27 1.73 -49.54
C ASN A 472 -4.64 0.75 -50.66
N ASP A 473 -5.93 0.65 -51.03
CA ASP A 473 -6.42 -0.32 -52.03
C ASP A 473 -6.62 0.30 -53.43
N GLU A 474 -6.34 1.60 -53.61
CA GLU A 474 -6.51 2.33 -54.89
C GLU A 474 -5.18 2.81 -55.54
N ASP A 475 -3.99 2.37 -55.05
CA ASP A 475 -2.68 2.62 -55.67
C ASP A 475 -2.16 1.42 -56.50
#